data_7343c60cc03a1d19226040c4f8ec82a4
#
_entry.id   7343c60cc03a1d19226040c4f8ec82a4
#
_cell.length_a   1.000
_cell.length_b   1.000
_cell.length_c   1.000
_cell.angle_alpha   90.00
_cell.angle_beta   90.00
_cell.angle_gamma   90.00
#
_symmetry.space_group_name_H-M   'P 1'
#
loop_
_entity.id
_entity.type
_entity.pdbx_description
1 polymer ?
#
loop_
_entity_poly.entity_id
_entity_poly.type
_entity_poly.pdbx_seq_one_letter_code
_entity_poly.pdbx_strand_id
1 'polypeptide(L)'
;FDDLFEGVKAIPWEDYIGISEAFPVKGRCLDSDLMSVPDCQKIVKKAVADRLSQKYMLPWFDETGAPHQIQFLILRNKVSIMLDTSGAGLHKRGYRADSNDAPIKETLAAAMVDLSRVRANHFVTDPMCGSGTILIEAAMKALNIAPGLNRYFACEHWNCVPKDVFETARENAKQKIRHDATFRATGYDIDNSALAIAKKNAEIAGVADRITFANRDIKDFELEDGFQTIITNPPYGERLLDVKSAEKLYAVTVSYTHLRAHETPEHLV
;
A
#
# COMPACT_ATOMS: atom_id res chain seq x y z
N PHE A 1 -3.95 -20.00 28.74
CA PHE A 1 -4.94 -18.92 28.52
C PHE A 1 -4.88 -17.86 29.61
N ASP A 2 -4.60 -18.23 30.86
CA ASP A 2 -4.57 -17.28 31.98
C ASP A 2 -3.49 -16.21 31.78
N ASP A 3 -2.29 -16.62 31.36
CA ASP A 3 -1.20 -15.67 31.05
C ASP A 3 -1.57 -14.68 29.93
N LEU A 4 -2.29 -15.15 28.92
CA LEU A 4 -2.81 -14.28 27.85
C LEU A 4 -3.81 -13.27 28.39
N PHE A 5 -4.75 -13.73 29.22
CA PHE A 5 -5.77 -12.88 29.84
C PHE A 5 -5.15 -11.81 30.73
N GLU A 6 -4.31 -12.22 31.69
CA GLU A 6 -3.70 -11.30 32.65
C GLU A 6 -2.74 -10.31 31.97
N GLY A 7 -1.94 -10.78 31.00
CA GLY A 7 -1.06 -9.91 30.22
C GLY A 7 -1.80 -8.85 29.42
N VAL A 8 -2.93 -9.21 28.80
CA VAL A 8 -3.77 -8.26 28.03
C VAL A 8 -4.49 -7.30 28.97
N LYS A 9 -5.01 -7.79 30.11
CA LYS A 9 -5.70 -6.98 31.11
C LYS A 9 -4.79 -5.96 31.79
N ALA A 10 -3.50 -6.24 31.90
CA ALA A 10 -2.52 -5.32 32.48
C ALA A 10 -2.24 -4.08 31.61
N ILE A 11 -2.58 -4.10 30.33
CA ILE A 11 -2.42 -2.97 29.41
C ILE A 11 -3.41 -1.85 29.82
N PRO A 12 -2.98 -0.57 29.89
CA PRO A 12 -3.85 0.56 30.25
C PRO A 12 -4.74 0.94 29.05
N TRP A 13 -5.74 0.11 28.74
CA TRP A 13 -6.64 0.30 27.60
C TRP A 13 -7.41 1.61 27.63
N GLU A 14 -7.69 2.12 28.82
CA GLU A 14 -8.37 3.41 29.06
C GLU A 14 -7.62 4.62 28.48
N ASP A 15 -6.32 4.50 28.24
CA ASP A 15 -5.52 5.56 27.60
C ASP A 15 -5.80 5.65 26.09
N TYR A 16 -6.36 4.60 25.51
CA TYR A 16 -6.62 4.49 24.07
C TYR A 16 -8.11 4.43 23.73
N ILE A 17 -8.92 3.76 24.55
CA ILE A 17 -10.30 3.40 24.24
C ILE A 17 -11.25 4.11 25.21
N GLY A 18 -12.08 5.00 24.67
CA GLY A 18 -13.12 5.70 25.42
C GLY A 18 -14.37 4.84 25.68
N ILE A 19 -15.26 5.35 26.51
CA ILE A 19 -16.46 4.63 27.01
C ILE A 19 -17.37 4.11 25.89
N SER A 20 -17.56 4.87 24.81
CA SER A 20 -18.44 4.53 23.69
C SER A 20 -17.73 3.90 22.50
N GLU A 21 -16.40 3.84 22.53
CA GLU A 21 -15.63 3.38 21.39
C GLU A 21 -15.66 1.86 21.26
N ALA A 22 -15.62 1.37 20.03
CA ALA A 22 -15.64 -0.05 19.74
C ALA A 22 -14.24 -0.64 19.75
N PHE A 23 -14.08 -1.87 20.26
CA PHE A 23 -12.78 -2.56 20.33
C PHE A 23 -12.86 -3.99 19.75
N PRO A 24 -13.10 -4.13 18.44
CA PRO A 24 -13.09 -5.44 17.80
C PRO A 24 -11.70 -6.06 17.87
N VAL A 25 -11.66 -7.40 18.04
CA VAL A 25 -10.40 -8.15 18.15
C VAL A 25 -10.26 -9.08 16.95
N LYS A 26 -9.08 -9.11 16.35
CA LYS A 26 -8.67 -10.06 15.31
C LYS A 26 -7.27 -10.56 15.62
N GLY A 27 -6.91 -11.74 15.10
CA GLY A 27 -5.55 -12.21 15.30
C GLY A 27 -5.23 -13.50 14.59
N ARG A 28 -4.01 -13.99 14.86
CA ARG A 28 -3.47 -15.22 14.29
C ARG A 28 -2.66 -15.96 15.34
N CYS A 29 -2.69 -17.30 15.26
CA CYS A 29 -1.86 -18.19 16.06
C CYS A 29 -1.02 -19.04 15.10
N LEU A 30 0.29 -19.10 15.32
CA LEU A 30 1.25 -19.82 14.50
C LEU A 30 2.28 -20.50 15.41
N ASP A 31 2.56 -21.78 15.17
CA ASP A 31 3.60 -22.56 15.87
C ASP A 31 3.60 -22.35 17.40
N SER A 32 2.45 -22.47 18.05
CA SER A 32 2.25 -22.12 19.46
C SER A 32 1.30 -23.10 20.15
N ASP A 33 1.36 -23.17 21.48
CA ASP A 33 0.44 -24.02 22.27
C ASP A 33 -1.00 -23.53 22.17
N LEU A 34 -1.21 -22.21 22.03
CA LEU A 34 -2.49 -21.59 21.79
C LEU A 34 -2.74 -21.47 20.28
N MET A 35 -3.46 -22.43 19.70
CA MET A 35 -3.77 -22.49 18.26
C MET A 35 -5.19 -22.06 17.91
N SER A 36 -6.12 -22.09 18.88
CA SER A 36 -7.52 -21.70 18.64
C SER A 36 -7.65 -20.18 18.55
N VAL A 37 -7.66 -19.65 17.33
CA VAL A 37 -7.86 -18.22 17.08
C VAL A 37 -9.18 -17.69 17.68
N PRO A 38 -10.35 -18.38 17.54
CA PRO A 38 -11.59 -17.92 18.14
C PRO A 38 -11.55 -17.81 19.67
N ASP A 39 -10.87 -18.77 20.35
CA ASP A 39 -10.80 -18.75 21.82
C ASP A 39 -9.82 -17.66 22.29
N CYS A 40 -8.68 -17.50 21.65
CA CYS A 40 -7.79 -16.37 21.92
C CYS A 40 -8.48 -15.02 21.69
N GLN A 41 -9.28 -14.89 20.62
CA GLN A 41 -10.09 -13.68 20.36
C GLN A 41 -11.04 -13.36 21.52
N LYS A 42 -11.80 -14.37 22.01
CA LYS A 42 -12.72 -14.20 23.15
C LYS A 42 -11.96 -13.79 24.41
N ILE A 43 -10.81 -14.42 24.70
CA ILE A 43 -10.00 -14.13 25.87
C ILE A 43 -9.44 -12.71 25.82
N VAL A 44 -8.84 -12.31 24.69
CA VAL A 44 -8.34 -10.94 24.51
C VAL A 44 -9.48 -9.93 24.64
N LYS A 45 -10.63 -10.15 23.99
CA LYS A 45 -11.80 -9.27 24.10
C LYS A 45 -12.28 -9.14 25.54
N LYS A 46 -12.38 -10.27 26.26
CA LYS A 46 -12.79 -10.29 27.67
C LYS A 46 -11.80 -9.54 28.56
N ALA A 47 -10.50 -9.74 28.39
CA ALA A 47 -9.48 -9.07 29.18
C ALA A 47 -9.52 -7.53 29.03
N VAL A 48 -9.72 -7.07 27.78
CA VAL A 48 -9.92 -5.63 27.49
C VAL A 48 -11.19 -5.11 28.16
N ALA A 49 -12.33 -5.82 27.98
CA ALA A 49 -13.60 -5.43 28.60
C ALA A 49 -13.52 -5.39 30.12
N ASP A 50 -12.88 -6.37 30.77
CA ASP A 50 -12.71 -6.41 32.21
C ASP A 50 -11.86 -5.22 32.71
N ARG A 51 -10.78 -4.86 32.00
CA ARG A 51 -9.96 -3.68 32.34
C ARG A 51 -10.77 -2.40 32.23
N LEU A 52 -11.46 -2.19 31.12
CA LEU A 52 -12.27 -0.99 30.89
C LEU A 52 -13.44 -0.92 31.87
N SER A 53 -14.08 -2.07 32.21
CA SER A 53 -15.16 -2.14 33.21
C SER A 53 -14.69 -1.69 34.58
N GLN A 54 -13.50 -2.09 35.00
CA GLN A 54 -12.90 -1.64 36.27
C GLN A 54 -12.61 -0.14 36.27
N LYS A 55 -12.15 0.39 35.14
CA LYS A 55 -11.79 1.81 35.03
C LYS A 55 -13.03 2.71 34.93
N TYR A 56 -13.98 2.35 34.09
CA TYR A 56 -15.16 3.17 33.82
C TYR A 56 -16.35 2.87 34.74
N MET A 57 -16.24 1.86 35.59
CA MET A 57 -17.30 1.40 36.51
C MET A 57 -18.59 1.02 35.73
N LEU A 58 -18.44 0.44 34.54
CA LEU A 58 -19.54 0.03 33.67
C LEU A 58 -19.49 -1.48 33.42
N PRO A 59 -20.63 -2.18 33.53
CA PRO A 59 -20.69 -3.62 33.24
C PRO A 59 -20.76 -3.97 31.75
N TRP A 60 -21.07 -2.99 30.91
CA TRP A 60 -21.32 -3.18 29.48
C TRP A 60 -20.89 -1.98 28.66
N PHE A 61 -20.48 -2.22 27.40
CA PHE A 61 -20.05 -1.19 26.43
C PHE A 61 -20.89 -1.31 25.16
N ASP A 62 -21.51 -0.21 24.71
CA ASP A 62 -22.37 -0.18 23.53
C ASP A 62 -21.59 -0.28 22.22
N GLU A 63 -20.28 0.03 22.23
CA GLU A 63 -19.37 -0.04 21.09
C GLU A 63 -19.91 0.67 19.82
N THR A 64 -20.55 1.83 19.99
CA THR A 64 -21.15 2.61 18.90
C THR A 64 -20.21 3.64 18.28
N GLY A 65 -19.11 3.94 18.96
CA GLY A 65 -18.09 4.92 18.54
C GLY A 65 -17.05 4.37 17.58
N ALA A 66 -15.97 5.12 17.41
CA ALA A 66 -14.89 4.77 16.50
C ALA A 66 -14.25 3.42 16.84
N PRO A 67 -13.97 2.56 15.85
CA PRO A 67 -13.40 1.25 16.11
C PRO A 67 -11.88 1.32 16.36
N HIS A 68 -11.46 0.78 17.49
CA HIS A 68 -10.07 0.51 17.84
C HIS A 68 -9.77 -0.96 17.58
N GLN A 69 -9.42 -1.30 16.35
CA GLN A 69 -9.15 -2.68 15.97
C GLN A 69 -7.93 -3.21 16.72
N ILE A 70 -8.15 -4.07 17.70
CA ILE A 70 -7.10 -4.78 18.41
C ILE A 70 -6.68 -5.99 17.57
N GLN A 71 -5.38 -6.13 17.34
CA GLN A 71 -4.81 -7.28 16.67
C GLN A 71 -3.89 -8.04 17.62
N PHE A 72 -3.97 -9.38 17.61
CA PHE A 72 -2.98 -10.21 18.29
C PHE A 72 -2.27 -11.14 17.30
N LEU A 73 -1.01 -11.37 17.56
CA LEU A 73 -0.20 -12.41 16.92
C LEU A 73 0.43 -13.27 18.02
N ILE A 74 0.12 -14.56 18.02
CA ILE A 74 0.80 -15.54 18.85
C ILE A 74 1.70 -16.36 17.95
N LEU A 75 3.00 -16.21 18.12
CA LEU A 75 4.02 -16.90 17.34
C LEU A 75 5.07 -17.51 18.26
N ARG A 76 5.24 -18.83 18.20
CA ARG A 76 6.20 -19.56 19.04
C ARG A 76 6.08 -19.19 20.52
N ASN A 77 4.85 -19.21 21.01
CA ASN A 77 4.46 -18.87 22.39
C ASN A 77 4.78 -17.41 22.81
N LYS A 78 5.09 -16.53 21.87
CA LYS A 78 5.19 -15.09 22.13
C LYS A 78 3.94 -14.38 21.66
N VAL A 79 3.35 -13.58 22.52
CA VAL A 79 2.15 -12.79 22.23
C VAL A 79 2.54 -11.36 21.90
N SER A 80 2.07 -10.85 20.77
CA SER A 80 2.12 -9.44 20.40
C SER A 80 0.71 -8.89 20.32
N ILE A 81 0.44 -7.82 21.07
CA ILE A 81 -0.83 -7.09 21.05
C ILE A 81 -0.59 -5.76 20.35
N MET A 82 -1.44 -5.41 19.39
CA MET A 82 -1.29 -4.23 18.55
C MET A 82 -2.64 -3.53 18.37
N LEU A 83 -2.61 -2.20 18.22
CA LEU A 83 -3.74 -1.42 17.72
C LEU A 83 -3.53 -1.12 16.23
N ASP A 84 -4.54 -1.40 15.42
CA ASP A 84 -4.52 -1.05 13.99
C ASP A 84 -4.90 0.42 13.80
N THR A 85 -3.90 1.26 13.72
CA THR A 85 -4.06 2.71 13.49
C THR A 85 -4.38 3.03 12.02
N SER A 86 -4.10 2.12 11.11
CA SER A 86 -4.23 2.35 9.67
C SER A 86 -5.64 2.12 9.14
N GLY A 87 -6.34 1.10 9.62
CA GLY A 87 -7.63 0.64 9.13
C GLY A 87 -7.53 -0.03 7.76
N ALA A 88 -7.90 0.68 6.69
CA ALA A 88 -7.73 0.16 5.34
C ALA A 88 -6.24 -0.09 5.03
N GLY A 89 -5.94 -1.18 4.33
CA GLY A 89 -4.56 -1.55 4.02
C GLY A 89 -3.76 -0.40 3.36
N LEU A 90 -2.48 -0.26 3.71
CA LEU A 90 -1.63 0.86 3.25
C LEU A 90 -1.44 0.93 1.73
N HIS A 91 -1.69 -0.15 1.00
CA HIS A 91 -1.74 -0.14 -0.46
C HIS A 91 -2.88 0.72 -1.01
N LYS A 92 -3.98 0.88 -0.28
CA LYS A 92 -5.09 1.76 -0.68
C LYS A 92 -4.71 3.22 -0.46
N ARG A 93 -4.08 3.83 -1.46
CA ARG A 93 -3.61 5.22 -1.44
C ARG A 93 -4.73 6.27 -1.59
N GLY A 94 -5.91 5.86 -2.08
CA GLY A 94 -7.05 6.74 -2.33
C GLY A 94 -7.15 7.25 -3.77
N TYR A 95 -6.14 7.01 -4.63
CA TYR A 95 -6.21 7.44 -6.04
C TYR A 95 -6.84 6.40 -6.97
N ARG A 96 -6.94 5.13 -6.58
CA ARG A 96 -7.52 4.09 -7.43
C ARG A 96 -9.05 4.14 -7.36
N ALA A 97 -9.67 4.73 -8.37
CA ALA A 97 -11.13 4.73 -8.50
C ALA A 97 -11.66 3.39 -9.01
N ASP A 98 -10.99 2.84 -10.03
CA ASP A 98 -11.29 1.58 -10.68
C ASP A 98 -10.01 0.78 -10.88
N SER A 99 -10.11 -0.53 -11.08
CA SER A 99 -8.98 -1.42 -11.34
C SER A 99 -9.34 -2.46 -12.39
N ASN A 100 -8.34 -2.90 -13.14
CA ASN A 100 -8.41 -4.08 -13.99
C ASN A 100 -8.41 -5.35 -13.14
N ASP A 101 -8.58 -6.50 -13.77
CA ASP A 101 -8.38 -7.80 -13.13
C ASP A 101 -6.92 -7.91 -12.61
N ALA A 102 -6.77 -8.25 -11.32
CA ALA A 102 -5.50 -8.48 -10.64
C ALA A 102 -4.43 -7.37 -10.74
N PRO A 103 -4.73 -6.10 -10.41
CA PRO A 103 -3.75 -5.04 -10.45
C PRO A 103 -2.63 -5.24 -9.41
N ILE A 104 -1.41 -4.78 -9.74
CA ILE A 104 -0.33 -4.75 -8.75
C ILE A 104 -0.72 -3.86 -7.56
N LYS A 105 -0.39 -4.30 -6.34
CA LYS A 105 -0.60 -3.46 -5.15
C LYS A 105 0.33 -2.24 -5.17
N GLU A 106 -0.19 -1.09 -4.81
CA GLU A 106 0.53 0.18 -4.79
C GLU A 106 1.80 0.12 -3.91
N THR A 107 1.75 -0.59 -2.79
CA THR A 107 2.93 -0.79 -1.93
C THR A 107 4.02 -1.63 -2.60
N LEU A 108 3.65 -2.61 -3.45
CA LEU A 108 4.61 -3.39 -4.21
C LEU A 108 5.20 -2.57 -5.35
N ALA A 109 4.37 -1.82 -6.07
CA ALA A 109 4.84 -0.89 -7.11
C ALA A 109 5.80 0.16 -6.53
N ALA A 110 5.48 0.73 -5.35
CA ALA A 110 6.36 1.65 -4.64
C ALA A 110 7.72 1.01 -4.29
N ALA A 111 7.72 -0.26 -3.85
CA ALA A 111 8.95 -0.98 -3.56
C ALA A 111 9.81 -1.21 -4.83
N MET A 112 9.18 -1.55 -5.97
CA MET A 112 9.88 -1.67 -7.26
C MET A 112 10.51 -0.33 -7.68
N VAL A 113 9.77 0.77 -7.52
CA VAL A 113 10.25 2.13 -7.78
C VAL A 113 11.42 2.52 -6.87
N ASP A 114 11.37 2.12 -5.59
CA ASP A 114 12.45 2.34 -4.64
C ASP A 114 13.73 1.58 -5.02
N LEU A 115 13.61 0.31 -5.36
CA LEU A 115 14.72 -0.53 -5.80
C LEU A 115 15.34 0.00 -7.12
N SER A 116 14.51 0.56 -8.00
CA SER A 116 14.95 1.21 -9.25
C SER A 116 15.57 2.60 -9.04
N ARG A 117 15.66 3.08 -7.81
CA ARG A 117 16.26 4.37 -7.42
C ARG A 117 15.73 5.57 -8.21
N VAL A 118 14.44 5.59 -8.52
CA VAL A 118 13.79 6.70 -9.23
C VAL A 118 13.99 8.03 -8.50
N ARG A 119 14.35 9.08 -9.25
CA ARG A 119 14.64 10.43 -8.76
C ARG A 119 13.81 11.49 -9.50
N ALA A 120 13.86 12.72 -9.02
CA ALA A 120 13.08 13.86 -9.50
C ALA A 120 13.34 14.26 -10.98
N ASN A 121 14.43 13.80 -11.57
CA ASN A 121 14.82 14.09 -12.96
C ASN A 121 14.85 12.86 -13.87
N HIS A 122 14.30 11.74 -13.42
CA HIS A 122 14.29 10.51 -14.22
C HIS A 122 13.16 10.50 -15.23
N PHE A 123 13.40 9.76 -16.32
CA PHE A 123 12.37 9.32 -17.25
C PHE A 123 12.10 7.83 -17.02
N VAL A 124 10.83 7.49 -16.78
CA VAL A 124 10.40 6.12 -16.47
C VAL A 124 9.41 5.63 -17.52
N THR A 125 9.61 4.42 -18.01
CA THR A 125 8.71 3.80 -18.98
C THR A 125 8.17 2.48 -18.47
N ASP A 126 6.87 2.27 -18.63
CA ASP A 126 6.20 0.98 -18.40
C ASP A 126 5.49 0.54 -19.71
N PRO A 127 6.05 -0.43 -20.44
CA PRO A 127 5.49 -0.87 -21.73
C PRO A 127 4.23 -1.74 -21.60
N MET A 128 3.80 -2.09 -20.39
CA MET A 128 2.58 -2.87 -20.10
C MET A 128 1.92 -2.34 -18.83
N CYS A 129 1.55 -1.04 -18.86
CA CYS A 129 1.25 -0.27 -17.65
C CYS A 129 -0.10 -0.60 -16.98
N GLY A 130 -1.01 -1.27 -17.68
CA GLY A 130 -2.34 -1.56 -17.15
C GLY A 130 -3.03 -0.29 -16.62
N SER A 131 -3.43 -0.32 -15.36
CA SER A 131 -4.05 0.82 -14.67
C SER A 131 -3.06 1.92 -14.20
N GLY A 132 -1.80 1.89 -14.66
CA GLY A 132 -0.79 2.92 -14.44
C GLY A 132 -0.13 2.93 -13.07
N THR A 133 -0.33 1.92 -12.24
CA THR A 133 0.08 1.94 -10.81
C THR A 133 1.58 2.21 -10.62
N ILE A 134 2.47 1.55 -11.40
CA ILE A 134 3.92 1.72 -11.28
C ILE A 134 4.32 3.16 -11.60
N LEU A 135 3.79 3.73 -12.69
CA LEU A 135 4.13 5.09 -13.11
C LEU A 135 3.58 6.15 -12.16
N ILE A 136 2.40 5.92 -11.59
CA ILE A 136 1.81 6.82 -10.57
C ILE A 136 2.67 6.81 -9.31
N GLU A 137 3.07 5.64 -8.79
CA GLU A 137 3.95 5.55 -7.62
C GLU A 137 5.35 6.14 -7.92
N ALA A 138 5.87 5.99 -9.15
CA ALA A 138 7.12 6.61 -9.59
C ALA A 138 7.03 8.15 -9.60
N ALA A 139 5.96 8.70 -10.15
CA ALA A 139 5.71 10.14 -10.16
C ALA A 139 5.52 10.67 -8.74
N MET A 140 4.70 10.04 -7.91
CA MET A 140 4.51 10.44 -6.50
C MET A 140 5.84 10.45 -5.74
N LYS A 141 6.70 9.46 -5.93
CA LYS A 141 8.04 9.42 -5.32
C LYS A 141 8.93 10.54 -5.82
N ALA A 142 9.02 10.73 -7.13
CA ALA A 142 9.86 11.76 -7.76
C ALA A 142 9.46 13.18 -7.30
N LEU A 143 8.16 13.44 -7.18
CA LEU A 143 7.60 14.71 -6.72
C LEU A 143 7.54 14.82 -5.20
N ASN A 144 7.93 13.80 -4.44
CA ASN A 144 7.81 13.75 -2.99
C ASN A 144 6.37 13.91 -2.47
N ILE A 145 5.40 13.34 -3.19
CA ILE A 145 4.00 13.32 -2.77
C ILE A 145 3.81 12.19 -1.74
N ALA A 146 3.37 12.54 -0.55
CA ALA A 146 3.16 11.57 0.51
C ALA A 146 1.98 10.63 0.18
N PRO A 147 2.16 9.28 0.26
CA PRO A 147 1.13 8.32 -0.13
C PRO A 147 -0.10 8.31 0.78
N GLY A 148 -0.05 9.03 1.90
CA GLY A 148 -1.16 9.19 2.85
C GLY A 148 -2.08 10.37 2.59
N LEU A 149 -1.79 11.25 1.62
CA LEU A 149 -2.54 12.50 1.41
C LEU A 149 -4.01 12.28 1.05
N ASN A 150 -4.29 11.28 0.22
CA ASN A 150 -5.63 11.00 -0.32
C ASN A 150 -6.35 9.85 0.39
N ARG A 151 -5.94 9.53 1.63
CA ARG A 151 -6.59 8.49 2.44
C ARG A 151 -6.83 8.95 3.86
N TYR A 152 -7.74 8.26 4.53
CA TYR A 152 -7.94 8.38 5.98
C TYR A 152 -7.32 7.19 6.71
N PHE A 153 -6.90 7.42 7.95
CA PHE A 153 -6.42 6.41 8.88
C PHE A 153 -7.46 6.19 9.98
N ALA A 154 -7.61 4.96 10.45
CA ALA A 154 -8.61 4.63 11.46
C ALA A 154 -8.45 5.49 12.74
N CYS A 155 -7.21 5.75 13.14
CA CYS A 155 -6.92 6.54 14.35
C CYS A 155 -7.25 8.04 14.23
N GLU A 156 -7.57 8.56 13.05
CA GLU A 156 -8.03 9.97 12.92
C GLU A 156 -9.35 10.23 13.65
N HIS A 157 -10.14 9.19 13.85
CA HIS A 157 -11.44 9.26 14.52
C HIS A 157 -11.39 8.90 16.00
N TRP A 158 -10.21 8.56 16.53
CA TRP A 158 -10.06 8.18 17.93
C TRP A 158 -10.03 9.41 18.84
N ASN A 159 -10.75 9.33 19.97
CA ASN A 159 -10.81 10.44 20.92
C ASN A 159 -9.47 10.75 21.61
N CYS A 160 -8.57 9.77 21.69
CA CYS A 160 -7.23 9.94 22.26
C CYS A 160 -6.25 10.64 21.30
N VAL A 161 -6.62 10.86 20.03
CA VAL A 161 -5.78 11.56 19.05
C VAL A 161 -6.26 13.01 18.87
N PRO A 162 -5.39 14.02 19.03
CA PRO A 162 -5.75 15.42 18.78
C PRO A 162 -6.23 15.60 17.32
N LYS A 163 -7.32 16.36 17.15
CA LYS A 163 -8.02 16.48 15.85
C LYS A 163 -7.20 17.15 14.76
N ASP A 164 -6.27 18.04 15.14
CA ASP A 164 -5.45 18.83 14.23
C ASP A 164 -4.17 18.11 13.76
N VAL A 165 -3.80 17.00 14.39
CA VAL A 165 -2.54 16.29 14.10
C VAL A 165 -2.46 15.83 12.63
N PHE A 166 -3.53 15.22 12.12
CA PHE A 166 -3.55 14.72 10.74
C PHE A 166 -3.68 15.83 9.71
N GLU A 167 -4.44 16.89 10.01
CA GLU A 167 -4.55 18.07 9.15
C GLU A 167 -3.18 18.75 9.02
N THR A 168 -2.54 19.05 10.13
CA THR A 168 -1.18 19.62 10.18
C THR A 168 -0.17 18.73 9.43
N ALA A 169 -0.23 17.41 9.64
CA ALA A 169 0.66 16.48 8.93
C ALA A 169 0.45 16.49 7.42
N ARG A 170 -0.81 16.57 6.94
CA ARG A 170 -1.13 16.67 5.51
C ARG A 170 -0.68 18.00 4.92
N GLU A 171 -0.87 19.11 5.61
CA GLU A 171 -0.37 20.42 5.16
C GLU A 171 1.15 20.44 5.05
N ASN A 172 1.85 19.97 6.07
CA ASN A 172 3.30 19.84 6.06
C ASN A 172 3.79 18.94 4.91
N ALA A 173 3.05 17.86 4.60
CA ALA A 173 3.40 16.97 3.50
C ALA A 173 3.17 17.66 2.14
N LYS A 174 2.09 18.42 1.97
CA LYS A 174 1.83 19.21 0.75
C LYS A 174 2.91 20.23 0.49
N GLN A 175 3.39 20.93 1.51
CA GLN A 175 4.48 21.92 1.40
C GLN A 175 5.82 21.31 0.94
N LYS A 176 6.00 20.00 1.11
CA LYS A 176 7.22 19.28 0.70
C LYS A 176 7.16 18.72 -0.72
N ILE A 177 6.05 18.92 -1.43
CA ILE A 177 5.92 18.48 -2.82
C ILE A 177 6.90 19.26 -3.70
N ARG A 178 7.65 18.55 -4.52
CA ARG A 178 8.64 19.12 -5.44
C ARG A 178 7.98 19.51 -6.76
N HIS A 179 7.52 20.73 -6.87
CA HIS A 179 6.94 21.26 -8.10
C HIS A 179 7.96 21.48 -9.21
N ASP A 180 9.23 21.68 -8.86
CA ASP A 180 10.38 21.86 -9.74
C ASP A 180 10.96 20.58 -10.33
N ALA A 181 10.46 19.41 -9.90
CA ALA A 181 10.88 18.13 -10.43
C ALA A 181 10.63 18.03 -11.93
N THR A 182 11.64 17.60 -12.69
CA THR A 182 11.58 17.41 -14.15
C THR A 182 11.21 15.98 -14.55
N PHE A 183 10.76 15.18 -13.59
CA PHE A 183 10.31 13.81 -13.79
C PHE A 183 9.26 13.71 -14.90
N ARG A 184 9.41 12.71 -15.75
CA ARG A 184 8.43 12.33 -16.76
C ARG A 184 8.30 10.82 -16.80
N ALA A 185 7.14 10.34 -17.25
CA ALA A 185 6.90 8.92 -17.44
C ALA A 185 6.04 8.68 -18.69
N THR A 186 6.23 7.51 -19.32
CA THR A 186 5.38 7.06 -20.41
C THR A 186 4.89 5.63 -20.13
N GLY A 187 3.59 5.44 -20.25
CA GLY A 187 2.93 4.14 -20.13
C GLY A 187 2.31 3.69 -21.43
N TYR A 188 2.56 2.44 -21.77
CA TYR A 188 1.93 1.80 -22.93
C TYR A 188 1.08 0.62 -22.49
N ASP A 189 0.00 0.37 -23.19
CA ASP A 189 -0.81 -0.82 -23.06
C ASP A 189 -1.59 -1.05 -24.36
N ILE A 190 -1.93 -2.30 -24.65
CA ILE A 190 -2.77 -2.66 -25.82
C ILE A 190 -4.26 -2.42 -25.52
N ASP A 191 -4.64 -2.36 -24.25
CA ASP A 191 -6.01 -2.18 -23.80
C ASP A 191 -6.33 -0.70 -23.54
N ASN A 192 -7.14 -0.12 -24.42
CA ASN A 192 -7.60 1.26 -24.26
C ASN A 192 -8.44 1.49 -23.01
N SER A 193 -9.14 0.46 -22.50
CA SER A 193 -9.91 0.56 -21.27
C SER A 193 -8.98 0.69 -20.06
N ALA A 194 -7.88 -0.06 -20.04
CA ALA A 194 -6.83 0.05 -19.03
C ALA A 194 -6.19 1.44 -19.02
N LEU A 195 -5.90 1.98 -20.21
CA LEU A 195 -5.32 3.33 -20.35
C LEU A 195 -6.29 4.42 -19.88
N ALA A 196 -7.60 4.26 -20.09
CA ALA A 196 -8.60 5.19 -19.58
C ALA A 196 -8.61 5.18 -18.04
N ILE A 197 -8.53 4.02 -17.41
CA ILE A 197 -8.41 3.86 -15.97
C ILE A 197 -7.09 4.48 -15.47
N ALA A 198 -5.97 4.23 -16.16
CA ALA A 198 -4.66 4.78 -15.80
C ALA A 198 -4.66 6.32 -15.79
N LYS A 199 -5.24 6.96 -16.81
CA LYS A 199 -5.40 8.42 -16.87
C LYS A 199 -6.20 8.96 -15.69
N LYS A 200 -7.37 8.37 -15.41
CA LYS A 200 -8.23 8.75 -14.29
C LYS A 200 -7.52 8.59 -12.94
N ASN A 201 -6.81 7.48 -12.74
CA ASN A 201 -6.02 7.25 -11.53
C ASN A 201 -4.90 8.30 -11.37
N ALA A 202 -4.19 8.65 -12.45
CA ALA A 202 -3.14 9.66 -12.44
C ALA A 202 -3.70 11.07 -12.12
N GLU A 203 -4.89 11.41 -12.62
CA GLU A 203 -5.60 12.64 -12.28
C GLU A 203 -5.92 12.71 -10.79
N ILE A 204 -6.51 11.65 -10.23
CA ILE A 204 -6.84 11.59 -8.79
C ILE A 204 -5.58 11.63 -7.92
N ALA A 205 -4.47 11.01 -8.38
CA ALA A 205 -3.18 11.07 -7.70
C ALA A 205 -2.49 12.44 -7.80
N GLY A 206 -2.96 13.35 -8.69
CA GLY A 206 -2.38 14.67 -8.92
C GLY A 206 -1.05 14.63 -9.68
N VAL A 207 -0.85 13.63 -10.56
CA VAL A 207 0.39 13.43 -11.34
C VAL A 207 0.16 13.27 -12.85
N ALA A 208 -1.04 13.58 -13.34
CA ALA A 208 -1.41 13.39 -14.74
C ALA A 208 -0.54 14.22 -15.71
N ASP A 209 -0.06 15.39 -15.29
CA ASP A 209 0.83 16.27 -16.06
C ASP A 209 2.26 15.69 -16.24
N ARG A 210 2.60 14.65 -15.51
CA ARG A 210 3.91 13.99 -15.50
C ARG A 210 3.93 12.67 -16.26
N ILE A 211 2.76 12.14 -16.67
CA ILE A 211 2.64 10.81 -17.25
C ILE A 211 1.90 10.87 -18.58
N THR A 212 2.50 10.36 -19.63
CA THR A 212 1.85 10.17 -20.93
C THR A 212 1.41 8.71 -21.07
N PHE A 213 0.17 8.48 -21.47
CA PHE A 213 -0.37 7.15 -21.75
C PHE A 213 -0.75 7.00 -23.22
N ALA A 214 -0.25 5.96 -23.87
CA ALA A 214 -0.50 5.70 -25.29
C ALA A 214 -0.78 4.22 -25.55
N ASN A 215 -1.66 3.95 -26.54
CA ASN A 215 -1.91 2.58 -26.98
C ASN A 215 -0.76 2.09 -27.85
N ARG A 216 -0.12 1.00 -27.43
CA ARG A 216 0.99 0.37 -28.17
C ARG A 216 1.16 -1.09 -27.71
N ASP A 217 1.39 -2.00 -28.68
CA ASP A 217 1.82 -3.37 -28.38
C ASP A 217 3.31 -3.35 -27.96
N ILE A 218 3.69 -4.18 -27.00
CA ILE A 218 5.07 -4.36 -26.59
C ILE A 218 5.99 -4.77 -27.73
N LYS A 219 5.47 -5.43 -28.75
CA LYS A 219 6.24 -5.82 -29.94
C LYS A 219 6.71 -4.62 -30.78
N ASP A 220 5.95 -3.53 -30.70
CA ASP A 220 6.23 -2.28 -31.40
C ASP A 220 6.89 -1.25 -30.47
N PHE A 221 7.33 -1.71 -29.29
CA PHE A 221 8.01 -0.85 -28.31
C PHE A 221 9.44 -0.53 -28.79
N GLU A 222 9.73 0.73 -28.85
CA GLU A 222 11.05 1.25 -29.14
C GLU A 222 11.57 2.07 -27.97
N LEU A 223 12.86 1.94 -27.65
CA LEU A 223 13.50 2.77 -26.64
C LEU A 223 13.61 4.21 -27.17
N GLU A 224 13.16 5.16 -26.36
CA GLU A 224 13.39 6.57 -26.64
C GLU A 224 14.87 6.93 -26.44
N ASP A 225 15.35 7.94 -27.15
CA ASP A 225 16.72 8.42 -26.97
C ASP A 225 16.97 8.97 -25.58
N GLY A 226 18.14 8.67 -25.04
CA GLY A 226 18.55 9.13 -23.72
C GLY A 226 18.45 8.06 -22.63
N PHE A 227 18.74 8.46 -21.40
CA PHE A 227 18.68 7.57 -20.24
C PHE A 227 17.25 7.44 -19.73
N GLN A 228 16.71 6.23 -19.74
CA GLN A 228 15.40 5.91 -19.19
C GLN A 228 15.46 4.67 -18.29
N THR A 229 14.54 4.60 -17.34
CA THR A 229 14.36 3.45 -16.47
C THR A 229 13.09 2.72 -16.87
N ILE A 230 13.20 1.44 -17.20
CA ILE A 230 12.04 0.60 -17.52
C ILE A 230 11.66 -0.15 -16.26
N ILE A 231 10.40 0.01 -15.83
CA ILE A 231 9.82 -0.72 -14.70
C ILE A 231 8.47 -1.26 -15.16
N THR A 232 8.31 -2.57 -15.19
CA THR A 232 7.08 -3.19 -15.68
C THR A 232 6.68 -4.40 -14.84
N ASN A 233 5.38 -4.69 -14.83
CA ASN A 233 4.79 -5.89 -14.28
C ASN A 233 4.03 -6.61 -15.38
N PRO A 234 4.70 -7.45 -16.19
CA PRO A 234 4.06 -8.12 -17.31
C PRO A 234 2.97 -9.09 -16.82
N PRO A 235 1.95 -9.36 -17.63
CA PRO A 235 0.92 -10.34 -17.30
C PRO A 235 1.55 -11.73 -17.10
N TYR A 236 1.20 -12.40 -16.01
CA TYR A 236 1.72 -13.72 -15.64
C TYR A 236 0.59 -14.61 -15.07
N GLY A 237 0.82 -15.92 -15.16
CA GLY A 237 -0.07 -16.95 -14.62
C GLY A 237 -1.32 -17.20 -15.46
N GLU A 238 -2.00 -18.29 -15.15
CA GLU A 238 -3.17 -18.82 -15.89
C GLU A 238 -4.39 -17.88 -15.95
N ARG A 239 -4.39 -16.81 -15.18
CA ARG A 239 -5.51 -15.84 -15.13
C ARG A 239 -5.49 -14.82 -16.26
N LEU A 240 -4.34 -14.55 -16.87
CA LEU A 240 -4.17 -13.47 -17.83
C LEU A 240 -3.64 -13.94 -19.18
N LEU A 241 -2.78 -14.97 -19.22
CA LEU A 241 -2.22 -15.55 -20.45
C LEU A 241 -1.98 -17.04 -20.28
N ASP A 242 -2.08 -17.80 -21.37
CA ASP A 242 -1.54 -19.17 -21.42
C ASP A 242 0.01 -19.15 -21.35
N VAL A 243 0.60 -20.26 -20.92
CA VAL A 243 2.05 -20.37 -20.68
C VAL A 243 2.88 -20.02 -21.92
N LYS A 244 2.45 -20.48 -23.12
CA LYS A 244 3.19 -20.22 -24.36
C LYS A 244 3.14 -18.74 -24.78
N SER A 245 2.02 -18.08 -24.55
CA SER A 245 1.87 -16.65 -24.82
C SER A 245 2.68 -15.81 -23.84
N ALA A 246 2.73 -16.22 -22.56
CA ALA A 246 3.58 -15.59 -21.55
C ALA A 246 5.07 -15.74 -21.89
N GLU A 247 5.54 -16.94 -22.26
CA GLU A 247 6.93 -17.18 -22.68
C GLU A 247 7.35 -16.31 -23.87
N LYS A 248 6.49 -16.16 -24.87
CA LYS A 248 6.75 -15.29 -26.03
C LYS A 248 6.86 -13.82 -25.60
N LEU A 249 5.94 -13.37 -24.73
CA LEU A 249 5.94 -12.01 -24.20
C LEU A 249 7.23 -11.71 -23.43
N TYR A 250 7.65 -12.64 -22.56
CA TYR A 250 8.89 -12.53 -21.81
C TYR A 250 10.12 -12.50 -22.71
N ALA A 251 10.17 -13.33 -23.75
CA ALA A 251 11.28 -13.32 -24.69
C ALA A 251 11.42 -11.96 -25.40
N VAL A 252 10.32 -11.34 -25.79
CA VAL A 252 10.31 -9.97 -26.35
C VAL A 252 10.77 -8.96 -25.30
N THR A 253 10.23 -9.00 -24.09
CA THR A 253 10.59 -8.05 -23.03
C THR A 253 12.08 -8.15 -22.67
N VAL A 254 12.63 -9.36 -22.55
CA VAL A 254 14.05 -9.60 -22.23
C VAL A 254 14.96 -9.11 -23.35
N SER A 255 14.55 -9.20 -24.64
CA SER A 255 15.37 -8.69 -25.75
C SER A 255 15.67 -7.18 -25.63
N TYR A 256 14.72 -6.40 -25.13
CA TYR A 256 14.93 -4.95 -24.89
C TYR A 256 15.84 -4.65 -23.71
N THR A 257 15.90 -5.52 -22.70
CA THR A 257 16.78 -5.34 -21.54
C THR A 257 18.22 -5.72 -21.84
N HIS A 258 18.47 -6.68 -22.74
CA HIS A 258 19.82 -7.11 -23.12
C HIS A 258 20.51 -6.19 -24.13
N LEU A 259 19.79 -5.47 -24.98
CA LEU A 259 20.37 -4.59 -25.99
C LEU A 259 21.20 -3.42 -25.42
N ARG A 260 20.99 -3.02 -24.16
CA ARG A 260 21.79 -1.97 -23.50
C ARG A 260 22.73 -2.44 -22.38
N ALA A 261 22.60 -3.65 -21.88
CA ALA A 261 23.54 -4.20 -20.89
C ALA A 261 24.95 -4.40 -21.48
N HIS A 262 25.10 -4.34 -22.81
CA HIS A 262 26.38 -4.48 -23.50
C HIS A 262 27.02 -3.15 -23.94
N GLU A 263 26.38 -2.00 -23.75
CA GLU A 263 26.87 -0.75 -24.33
C GLU A 263 27.85 0.04 -23.45
N THR A 264 27.99 -0.20 -22.16
CA THR A 264 29.08 0.38 -21.37
C THR A 264 29.37 -0.39 -20.08
N PRO A 265 30.60 -0.95 -19.94
CA PRO A 265 31.09 -1.48 -18.65
C PRO A 265 31.23 -0.41 -17.56
N GLU A 266 31.13 0.86 -17.90
CA GLU A 266 31.38 2.01 -17.02
C GLU A 266 30.17 2.40 -16.15
N HIS A 267 29.00 1.82 -16.36
CA HIS A 267 27.77 2.11 -15.58
C HIS A 267 27.39 1.01 -14.58
N LEU A 268 28.27 0.05 -14.32
CA LEU A 268 28.11 -1.02 -13.34
C LEU A 268 28.86 -0.74 -12.02
N VAL A 269 28.99 0.53 -11.63
CA VAL A 269 29.54 0.92 -10.32
C VAL A 269 28.47 1.62 -9.49
#